data_43bb60eea224cfc3c431166f45341861
#
_entry.id   43bb60eea224cfc3c431166f45341861
#
_cell.length_a   1.000
_cell.length_b   1.000
_cell.length_c   1.000
_cell.angle_alpha   90.00
_cell.angle_beta   90.00
_cell.angle_gamma   90.00
#
_symmetry.space_group_name_H-M   'P 1'
#
loop_
_entity.id
_entity.type
_entity.pdbx_description
1 polymer ?
#
loop_
_entity_poly.entity_id
_entity_poly.type
_entity_poly.pdbx_seq_one_letter_code
_entity_poly.pdbx_strand_id
1 'polypeptide(L)'
;MTRARQEKARGRRTGRLPGDPTAERSVHQMIRVDQAGEYGAIRIYQGQLRVLGRSPCAPVIRRMADQEQQHLDAFNALMVRRRVRPTVLMPLWHVAGFALGAGTALLGERAAMACTVAVEEVIDEHYAGQIERLDDDEADLRETVAAFRLDEIRHRDTGLARGAERAPGYQALTAVIKAGSRLAIWLSERI
;
A
#
# COMPACT_ATOMS: atom_id res chain seq x y z
N MET A 1 19.36 -25.83 27.92
CA MET A 1 18.89 -25.30 26.61
C MET A 1 19.72 -25.92 25.52
N THR A 2 19.14 -26.84 24.76
CA THR A 2 19.83 -27.84 23.94
C THR A 2 20.26 -27.27 22.57
N ARG A 3 21.44 -27.64 22.08
CA ARG A 3 22.04 -27.37 20.77
C ARG A 3 21.07 -27.45 19.58
N ALA A 4 20.07 -28.33 19.66
CA ALA A 4 19.02 -28.48 18.64
C ALA A 4 18.09 -27.25 18.46
N ARG A 5 17.97 -26.38 19.49
CA ARG A 5 17.17 -25.12 19.38
C ARG A 5 17.94 -24.00 18.68
N GLN A 6 19.27 -24.04 18.75
CA GLN A 6 20.14 -23.10 18.03
C GLN A 6 20.32 -23.46 16.56
N GLU A 7 20.27 -24.76 16.21
CA GLU A 7 20.32 -25.21 14.82
C GLU A 7 19.01 -24.92 14.04
N LYS A 8 17.86 -24.97 14.73
CA LYS A 8 16.56 -24.64 14.09
C LYS A 8 16.41 -23.14 13.77
N ALA A 9 17.11 -22.25 14.49
CA ALA A 9 17.18 -20.81 14.21
C ALA A 9 18.13 -20.47 13.05
N ARG A 10 19.08 -21.36 12.70
CA ARG A 10 19.98 -21.20 11.56
C ARG A 10 19.42 -21.69 10.22
N GLY A 11 18.23 -22.28 10.20
CA GLY A 11 17.71 -23.09 9.11
C GLY A 11 16.88 -22.35 8.05
N ARG A 12 16.96 -21.02 7.89
CA ARG A 12 16.28 -20.33 6.78
C ARG A 12 17.08 -19.19 6.14
N ARG A 13 18.37 -19.43 5.98
CA ARG A 13 19.11 -18.69 4.94
C ARG A 13 18.88 -19.44 3.62
N THR A 14 17.81 -19.11 2.93
CA THR A 14 17.71 -19.42 1.49
C THR A 14 18.93 -18.80 0.85
N GLY A 15 19.82 -19.62 0.31
CA GLY A 15 21.05 -19.15 -0.30
C GLY A 15 20.70 -18.12 -1.38
N ARG A 16 21.26 -16.91 -1.27
CA ARG A 16 21.12 -15.90 -2.31
C ARG A 16 21.72 -16.43 -3.59
N LEU A 17 20.97 -16.30 -4.67
CA LEU A 17 21.48 -16.59 -6.01
C LEU A 17 22.26 -15.38 -6.54
N PRO A 18 23.22 -15.61 -7.46
CA PRO A 18 23.87 -14.50 -8.16
C PRO A 18 22.82 -13.64 -8.87
N GLY A 19 22.79 -12.34 -8.54
CA GLY A 19 21.80 -11.39 -9.07
C GLY A 19 20.69 -11.00 -8.11
N ASP A 20 20.49 -11.72 -7.01
CA ASP A 20 19.53 -11.32 -5.98
C ASP A 20 19.97 -10.00 -5.30
N PRO A 21 19.02 -9.10 -4.98
CA PRO A 21 19.33 -7.85 -4.29
C PRO A 21 19.92 -8.14 -2.90
N THR A 22 20.81 -7.29 -2.41
CA THR A 22 21.30 -7.36 -1.03
C THR A 22 20.15 -7.10 -0.04
N ALA A 23 20.27 -7.54 1.23
CA ALA A 23 19.25 -7.28 2.25
C ALA A 23 18.92 -5.80 2.32
N GLU A 24 19.95 -4.94 2.42
CA GLU A 24 19.81 -3.50 2.40
C GLU A 24 19.08 -2.98 1.15
N ARG A 25 19.44 -3.48 -0.03
CA ARG A 25 18.76 -3.10 -1.28
C ARG A 25 17.30 -3.52 -1.28
N SER A 26 16.98 -4.69 -0.74
CA SER A 26 15.60 -5.16 -0.61
C SER A 26 14.79 -4.25 0.32
N VAL A 27 15.36 -3.85 1.47
CA VAL A 27 14.74 -2.90 2.41
C VAL A 27 14.54 -1.53 1.75
N HIS A 28 15.53 -1.02 0.99
CA HIS A 28 15.39 0.23 0.25
C HIS A 28 14.28 0.16 -0.81
N GLN A 29 14.10 -0.98 -1.47
CA GLN A 29 13.00 -1.19 -2.41
C GLN A 29 11.64 -1.20 -1.69
N MET A 30 11.53 -1.86 -0.52
CA MET A 30 10.32 -1.85 0.30
C MET A 30 9.93 -0.41 0.68
N ILE A 31 10.83 0.32 1.33
CA ILE A 31 10.56 1.71 1.76
C ILE A 31 10.16 2.61 0.58
N ARG A 32 10.79 2.43 -0.58
CA ARG A 32 10.46 3.22 -1.80
C ARG A 32 9.06 2.92 -2.31
N VAL A 33 8.70 1.65 -2.42
CA VAL A 33 7.40 1.25 -2.96
C VAL A 33 6.28 1.60 -2.00
N ASP A 34 6.51 1.47 -0.69
CA ASP A 34 5.53 1.82 0.33
C ASP A 34 5.26 3.33 0.29
N GLN A 35 6.31 4.16 0.30
CA GLN A 35 6.16 5.61 0.17
C GLN A 35 5.39 6.01 -1.11
N ALA A 36 5.63 5.33 -2.22
CA ALA A 36 4.90 5.59 -3.47
C ALA A 36 3.44 5.12 -3.38
N GLY A 37 3.16 4.03 -2.67
CA GLY A 37 1.83 3.51 -2.40
C GLY A 37 0.99 4.48 -1.58
N GLU A 38 1.51 4.93 -0.42
CA GLU A 38 0.83 5.90 0.44
C GLU A 38 0.54 7.22 -0.30
N TYR A 39 1.54 7.71 -1.05
CA TYR A 39 1.32 8.88 -1.88
C TYR A 39 0.21 8.66 -2.91
N GLY A 40 0.20 7.51 -3.57
CA GLY A 40 -0.83 7.12 -4.53
C GLY A 40 -2.22 7.06 -3.90
N ALA A 41 -2.36 6.47 -2.70
CA ALA A 41 -3.60 6.36 -1.95
C ALA A 41 -4.16 7.74 -1.59
N ILE A 42 -3.32 8.66 -1.10
CA ILE A 42 -3.71 10.06 -0.86
C ILE A 42 -4.25 10.70 -2.14
N ARG A 43 -3.59 10.47 -3.29
CA ARG A 43 -4.07 11.01 -4.58
C ARG A 43 -5.41 10.43 -4.98
N ILE A 44 -5.66 9.13 -4.75
CA ILE A 44 -6.95 8.49 -4.98
C ILE A 44 -8.03 9.16 -4.12
N TYR A 45 -7.81 9.29 -2.82
CA TYR A 45 -8.78 9.94 -1.93
C TYR A 45 -9.03 11.41 -2.28
N GLN A 46 -8.01 12.16 -2.70
CA GLN A 46 -8.17 13.53 -3.20
C GLN A 46 -9.04 13.57 -4.46
N GLY A 47 -8.86 12.64 -5.39
CA GLY A 47 -9.70 12.48 -6.57
C GLY A 47 -11.15 12.17 -6.19
N GLN A 48 -11.37 11.22 -5.27
CA GLN A 48 -12.70 10.90 -4.73
C GLN A 48 -13.36 12.11 -4.08
N LEU A 49 -12.64 12.84 -3.23
CA LEU A 49 -13.15 14.05 -2.56
C LEU A 49 -13.43 15.19 -3.51
N ARG A 50 -12.74 15.29 -4.63
CA ARG A 50 -13.03 16.31 -5.67
C ARG A 50 -14.44 16.15 -6.23
N VAL A 51 -14.92 14.93 -6.33
CA VAL A 51 -16.26 14.58 -6.85
C VAL A 51 -17.28 14.48 -5.73
N LEU A 52 -16.95 13.76 -4.66
CA LEU A 52 -17.86 13.38 -3.56
C LEU A 52 -17.71 14.29 -2.31
N GLY A 53 -17.00 15.40 -2.40
CA GLY A 53 -16.67 16.23 -1.23
C GLY A 53 -17.87 16.83 -0.48
N ARG A 54 -19.07 16.80 -1.09
CA ARG A 54 -20.34 17.22 -0.47
C ARG A 54 -21.27 16.04 -0.16
N SER A 55 -20.85 14.82 -0.42
CA SER A 55 -21.66 13.63 -0.19
C SER A 55 -21.58 13.16 1.28
N PRO A 56 -22.51 12.32 1.74
CA PRO A 56 -22.47 11.74 3.08
C PRO A 56 -21.24 10.88 3.37
N CYS A 57 -20.55 10.38 2.35
CA CYS A 57 -19.35 9.59 2.53
C CYS A 57 -18.07 10.45 2.66
N ALA A 58 -18.10 11.75 2.33
CA ALA A 58 -16.94 12.63 2.36
C ALA A 58 -16.17 12.64 3.70
N PRO A 59 -16.85 12.69 4.87
CA PRO A 59 -16.12 12.66 6.15
C PRO A 59 -15.32 11.37 6.36
N VAL A 60 -15.78 10.25 5.82
CA VAL A 60 -15.09 8.96 5.92
C VAL A 60 -13.87 8.96 5.03
N ILE A 61 -14.00 9.39 3.77
CA ILE A 61 -12.88 9.48 2.83
C ILE A 61 -11.80 10.43 3.39
N ARG A 62 -12.20 11.57 4.01
CA ARG A 62 -11.21 12.46 4.64
C ARG A 62 -10.43 11.78 5.75
N ARG A 63 -11.10 11.04 6.64
CA ARG A 63 -10.39 10.33 7.73
C ARG A 63 -9.40 9.30 7.20
N MET A 64 -9.76 8.54 6.17
CA MET A 64 -8.82 7.62 5.51
C MET A 64 -7.65 8.39 4.90
N ALA A 65 -7.91 9.45 4.14
CA ALA A 65 -6.86 10.31 3.58
C ALA A 65 -5.93 10.93 4.63
N ASP A 66 -6.46 11.34 5.79
CA ASP A 66 -5.66 11.90 6.90
C ASP A 66 -4.78 10.82 7.54
N GLN A 67 -5.22 9.56 7.55
CA GLN A 67 -4.45 8.43 8.04
C GLN A 67 -3.33 8.06 7.07
N GLU A 68 -3.62 8.00 5.75
CA GLU A 68 -2.58 7.83 4.72
C GLU A 68 -1.50 8.91 4.77
N GLN A 69 -1.87 10.15 5.13
CA GLN A 69 -0.88 11.21 5.30
C GLN A 69 0.09 10.89 6.45
N GLN A 70 -0.38 10.28 7.54
CA GLN A 70 0.48 9.86 8.65
C GLN A 70 1.42 8.72 8.22
N HIS A 71 0.91 7.75 7.44
CA HIS A 71 1.73 6.68 6.87
C HIS A 71 2.81 7.24 5.93
N LEU A 72 2.42 8.13 5.02
CA LEU A 72 3.34 8.81 4.10
C LEU A 72 4.43 9.58 4.86
N ASP A 73 4.09 10.30 5.91
CA ASP A 73 5.05 11.06 6.71
C ASP A 73 6.05 10.13 7.42
N ALA A 74 5.60 8.97 7.90
CA ALA A 74 6.47 7.96 8.48
C ALA A 74 7.44 7.36 7.43
N PHE A 75 6.95 7.00 6.24
CA PHE A 75 7.83 6.51 5.17
C PHE A 75 8.76 7.60 4.62
N ASN A 76 8.34 8.85 4.53
CA ASN A 76 9.23 9.96 4.19
C ASN A 76 10.37 10.12 5.21
N ALA A 77 10.09 9.98 6.50
CA ALA A 77 11.11 10.00 7.56
C ALA A 77 12.07 8.81 7.42
N LEU A 78 11.55 7.61 7.11
CA LEU A 78 12.37 6.43 6.83
C LEU A 78 13.28 6.62 5.61
N MET A 79 12.76 7.18 4.52
CA MET A 79 13.54 7.49 3.32
C MET A 79 14.72 8.41 3.62
N VAL A 80 14.50 9.47 4.40
CA VAL A 80 15.57 10.40 4.82
C VAL A 80 16.62 9.67 5.66
N ARG A 81 16.19 8.93 6.69
CA ARG A 81 17.10 8.21 7.60
C ARG A 81 17.94 7.16 6.88
N ARG A 82 17.32 6.42 5.94
CA ARG A 82 17.96 5.32 5.20
C ARG A 82 18.57 5.76 3.88
N ARG A 83 18.49 7.07 3.53
CA ARG A 83 18.97 7.64 2.25
C ARG A 83 18.39 6.93 1.02
N VAL A 84 17.13 6.54 1.09
CA VAL A 84 16.37 5.95 -0.02
C VAL A 84 15.88 7.05 -0.94
N ARG A 85 15.97 6.83 -2.25
CA ARG A 85 15.42 7.76 -3.24
C ARG A 85 13.98 7.35 -3.61
N PRO A 86 13.07 8.31 -3.82
CA PRO A 86 11.74 8.02 -4.35
C PRO A 86 11.82 7.42 -5.75
N THR A 87 10.78 6.72 -6.16
CA THR A 87 10.65 6.27 -7.54
C THR A 87 10.55 7.47 -8.50
N VAL A 88 11.16 7.37 -9.67
CA VAL A 88 11.02 8.41 -10.71
C VAL A 88 9.61 8.45 -11.30
N LEU A 89 8.76 7.48 -10.98
CA LEU A 89 7.37 7.39 -11.43
C LEU A 89 6.40 8.25 -10.58
N MET A 90 6.87 8.96 -9.55
CA MET A 90 6.01 9.81 -8.71
C MET A 90 5.10 10.76 -9.51
N PRO A 91 5.56 11.46 -10.58
CA PRO A 91 4.66 12.30 -11.39
C PRO A 91 3.53 11.51 -12.07
N LEU A 92 3.82 10.26 -12.48
CA LEU A 92 2.80 9.37 -13.06
C LEU A 92 1.78 8.98 -12.00
N TRP A 93 2.22 8.57 -10.82
CA TRP A 93 1.32 8.18 -9.72
C TRP A 93 0.49 9.36 -9.21
N HIS A 94 1.05 10.58 -9.26
CA HIS A 94 0.32 11.81 -8.95
C HIS A 94 -0.94 11.97 -9.81
N VAL A 95 -0.81 11.78 -11.11
CA VAL A 95 -1.92 11.93 -12.06
C VAL A 95 -2.82 10.71 -12.05
N ALA A 96 -2.24 9.50 -12.11
CA ALA A 96 -2.99 8.26 -12.20
C ALA A 96 -3.85 8.00 -10.95
N GLY A 97 -3.30 8.22 -9.76
CA GLY A 97 -4.06 8.08 -8.50
C GLY A 97 -5.24 9.04 -8.44
N PHE A 98 -5.02 10.32 -8.75
CA PHE A 98 -6.12 11.29 -8.77
C PHE A 98 -7.19 10.93 -9.80
N ALA A 99 -6.78 10.56 -11.01
CA ALA A 99 -7.70 10.19 -12.09
C ALA A 99 -8.50 8.93 -11.74
N LEU A 100 -7.88 7.93 -11.13
CA LEU A 100 -8.55 6.72 -10.65
C LEU A 100 -9.59 7.06 -9.56
N GLY A 101 -9.21 7.86 -8.57
CA GLY A 101 -10.12 8.30 -7.51
C GLY A 101 -11.31 9.10 -8.05
N ALA A 102 -11.06 10.10 -8.89
CA ALA A 102 -12.11 10.92 -9.50
C ALA A 102 -12.99 10.09 -10.44
N GLY A 103 -12.40 9.24 -11.28
CA GLY A 103 -13.12 8.39 -12.22
C GLY A 103 -14.07 7.42 -11.53
N THR A 104 -13.61 6.75 -10.49
CA THR A 104 -14.46 5.83 -9.71
C THR A 104 -15.55 6.59 -8.93
N ALA A 105 -15.25 7.77 -8.41
CA ALA A 105 -16.22 8.62 -7.73
C ALA A 105 -17.31 9.16 -8.67
N LEU A 106 -17.02 9.42 -9.93
CA LEU A 106 -18.01 9.79 -10.94
C LEU A 106 -19.01 8.66 -11.23
N LEU A 107 -18.63 7.41 -11.00
CA LEU A 107 -19.54 6.24 -11.06
C LEU A 107 -20.38 6.09 -9.78
N GLY A 108 -20.18 6.95 -8.79
CA GLY A 108 -20.91 7.00 -7.54
C GLY A 108 -20.15 6.50 -6.31
N GLU A 109 -20.72 6.74 -5.12
CA GLU A 109 -20.09 6.41 -3.82
C GLU A 109 -19.65 4.95 -3.72
N ARG A 110 -20.50 4.01 -4.20
CA ARG A 110 -20.21 2.57 -4.12
C ARG A 110 -19.00 2.19 -4.98
N ALA A 111 -18.85 2.81 -6.14
CA ALA A 111 -17.70 2.56 -7.01
C ALA A 111 -16.40 3.19 -6.44
N ALA A 112 -16.49 4.35 -5.79
CA ALA A 112 -15.38 4.92 -5.03
C ALA A 112 -14.95 3.99 -3.88
N MET A 113 -15.90 3.44 -3.13
CA MET A 113 -15.62 2.47 -2.06
C MET A 113 -15.06 1.15 -2.62
N ALA A 114 -15.53 0.70 -3.79
CA ALA A 114 -14.97 -0.48 -4.48
C ALA A 114 -13.51 -0.25 -4.90
N CYS A 115 -13.17 0.98 -5.30
CA CYS A 115 -11.78 1.36 -5.58
C CYS A 115 -10.93 1.26 -4.31
N THR A 116 -11.39 1.83 -3.19
CA THR A 116 -10.72 1.69 -1.89
C THR A 116 -10.50 0.21 -1.56
N VAL A 117 -11.56 -0.61 -1.54
CA VAL A 117 -11.44 -2.05 -1.25
C VAL A 117 -10.39 -2.72 -2.13
N ALA A 118 -10.40 -2.46 -3.44
CA ALA A 118 -9.48 -3.10 -4.38
C ALA A 118 -8.01 -2.71 -4.16
N VAL A 119 -7.76 -1.45 -3.81
CA VAL A 119 -6.41 -0.95 -3.50
C VAL A 119 -5.92 -1.56 -2.18
N GLU A 120 -6.73 -1.48 -1.12
CA GLU A 120 -6.32 -1.93 0.22
C GLU A 120 -6.12 -3.45 0.29
N GLU A 121 -6.86 -4.24 -0.47
CA GLU A 121 -6.59 -5.69 -0.58
C GLU A 121 -5.21 -5.98 -1.19
N VAL A 122 -4.78 -5.19 -2.17
CA VAL A 122 -3.44 -5.34 -2.76
C VAL A 122 -2.35 -4.87 -1.80
N ILE A 123 -2.58 -3.79 -1.06
CA ILE A 123 -1.63 -3.29 -0.06
C ILE A 123 -1.53 -4.27 1.12
N ASP A 124 -2.65 -4.83 1.61
CA ASP A 124 -2.64 -5.87 2.65
C ASP A 124 -1.77 -7.08 2.25
N GLU A 125 -1.96 -7.60 1.03
CA GLU A 125 -1.13 -8.67 0.46
C GLU A 125 0.36 -8.27 0.38
N HIS A 126 0.62 -7.04 -0.05
CA HIS A 126 1.98 -6.51 -0.21
C HIS A 126 2.69 -6.39 1.14
N TYR A 127 2.05 -5.77 2.13
CA TYR A 127 2.58 -5.63 3.48
C TYR A 127 2.76 -6.96 4.18
N ALA A 128 1.82 -7.91 4.02
CA ALA A 128 1.98 -9.26 4.53
C ALA A 128 3.26 -9.93 4.02
N GLY A 129 3.49 -9.83 2.70
CA GLY A 129 4.72 -10.37 2.08
C GLY A 129 6.00 -9.66 2.50
N GLN A 130 5.95 -8.38 2.86
CA GLN A 130 7.11 -7.65 3.41
C GLN A 130 7.42 -8.10 4.83
N ILE A 131 6.42 -8.21 5.70
CA ILE A 131 6.56 -8.66 7.09
C ILE A 131 7.25 -10.03 7.15
N GLU A 132 6.92 -10.94 6.24
CA GLU A 132 7.54 -12.26 6.16
C GLU A 132 9.01 -12.23 5.72
N ARG A 133 9.43 -11.19 4.98
CA ARG A 133 10.78 -11.05 4.44
C ARG A 133 11.72 -10.21 5.31
N LEU A 134 11.17 -9.41 6.23
CA LEU A 134 11.95 -8.57 7.12
C LEU A 134 12.54 -9.41 8.26
N ASP A 135 13.86 -9.39 8.36
CA ASP A 135 14.64 -10.09 9.41
C ASP A 135 14.55 -9.33 10.75
N ASP A 136 15.09 -9.92 11.81
CA ASP A 136 15.08 -9.35 13.17
C ASP A 136 15.88 -8.03 13.26
N ASP A 137 16.86 -7.82 12.39
CA ASP A 137 17.62 -6.58 12.29
C ASP A 137 16.76 -5.38 11.79
N GLU A 138 15.59 -5.65 11.22
CA GLU A 138 14.61 -4.67 10.72
C GLU A 138 13.30 -4.70 11.53
N ALA A 139 13.38 -5.02 12.82
CA ALA A 139 12.20 -5.14 13.70
C ALA A 139 11.34 -3.86 13.72
N ASP A 140 11.96 -2.68 13.78
CA ASP A 140 11.25 -1.39 13.79
C ASP A 140 10.45 -1.16 12.49
N LEU A 141 11.03 -1.51 11.34
CA LEU A 141 10.33 -1.42 10.05
C LEU A 141 9.20 -2.43 9.99
N ARG A 142 9.44 -3.67 10.44
CA ARG A 142 8.43 -4.71 10.50
C ARG A 142 7.23 -4.33 11.37
N GLU A 143 7.47 -3.72 12.54
CA GLU A 143 6.40 -3.21 13.42
C GLU A 143 5.63 -2.07 12.76
N THR A 144 6.30 -1.15 12.10
CA THR A 144 5.68 -0.04 11.36
C THR A 144 4.75 -0.58 10.26
N VAL A 145 5.26 -1.46 9.40
CA VAL A 145 4.47 -2.07 8.31
C VAL A 145 3.31 -2.90 8.87
N ALA A 146 3.51 -3.62 9.96
CA ALA A 146 2.45 -4.40 10.60
C ALA A 146 1.33 -3.52 11.18
N ALA A 147 1.68 -2.37 11.76
CA ALA A 147 0.69 -1.40 12.26
C ALA A 147 -0.11 -0.79 11.11
N PHE A 148 0.55 -0.32 10.05
CA PHE A 148 -0.11 0.27 8.88
C PHE A 148 -1.00 -0.76 8.18
N ARG A 149 -0.53 -2.00 8.01
CA ARG A 149 -1.36 -3.08 7.48
C ARG A 149 -2.70 -3.23 8.20
N LEU A 150 -2.75 -3.05 9.53
CA LEU A 150 -4.01 -3.10 10.28
C LEU A 150 -4.93 -1.93 9.94
N ASP A 151 -4.38 -0.79 9.59
CA ASP A 151 -5.15 0.37 9.17
C ASP A 151 -5.71 0.16 7.75
N GLU A 152 -4.94 -0.43 6.82
CA GLU A 152 -5.41 -0.79 5.47
C GLU A 152 -6.57 -1.80 5.51
N ILE A 153 -6.48 -2.78 6.41
CA ILE A 153 -7.59 -3.71 6.67
C ILE A 153 -8.85 -2.95 7.13
N ARG A 154 -8.71 -1.93 7.98
CA ARG A 154 -9.84 -1.09 8.42
C ARG A 154 -10.39 -0.22 7.30
N HIS A 155 -9.55 0.32 6.41
CA HIS A 155 -9.99 1.07 5.23
C HIS A 155 -10.79 0.17 4.29
N ARG A 156 -10.28 -1.02 3.98
CA ARG A 156 -11.00 -2.05 3.22
C ARG A 156 -12.36 -2.36 3.83
N ASP A 157 -12.39 -2.68 5.12
CA ASP A 157 -13.63 -3.05 5.82
C ASP A 157 -14.63 -1.89 5.86
N THR A 158 -14.15 -0.65 5.96
CA THR A 158 -14.95 0.56 5.83
C THR A 158 -15.57 0.66 4.45
N GLY A 159 -14.81 0.38 3.39
CA GLY A 159 -15.33 0.35 2.02
C GLY A 159 -16.42 -0.71 1.83
N LEU A 160 -16.21 -1.92 2.34
CA LEU A 160 -17.20 -3.01 2.32
C LEU A 160 -18.48 -2.64 3.08
N ALA A 161 -18.35 -2.11 4.30
CA ALA A 161 -19.49 -1.67 5.11
C ALA A 161 -20.31 -0.57 4.42
N ARG A 162 -19.71 0.20 3.53
CA ARG A 162 -20.37 1.24 2.72
C ARG A 162 -20.93 0.73 1.39
N GLY A 163 -20.98 -0.58 1.22
CA GLY A 163 -21.64 -1.23 0.09
C GLY A 163 -20.81 -1.23 -1.19
N ALA A 164 -19.49 -1.28 -1.09
CA ALA A 164 -18.57 -1.42 -2.23
C ALA A 164 -19.02 -2.55 -3.18
N GLU A 165 -19.38 -3.72 -2.63
CA GLU A 165 -19.81 -4.91 -3.40
C GLU A 165 -21.08 -4.68 -4.22
N ARG A 166 -21.87 -3.63 -3.90
CA ARG A 166 -23.07 -3.23 -4.64
C ARG A 166 -22.76 -2.26 -5.80
N ALA A 167 -21.48 -1.96 -6.04
CA ALA A 167 -21.09 -1.14 -7.19
C ALA A 167 -21.41 -1.89 -8.50
N PRO A 168 -21.95 -1.21 -9.52
CA PRO A 168 -22.12 -1.83 -10.82
C PRO A 168 -20.80 -2.36 -11.36
N GLY A 169 -20.79 -3.63 -11.77
CA GLY A 169 -19.57 -4.27 -12.30
C GLY A 169 -18.45 -4.46 -11.27
N TYR A 170 -18.76 -4.55 -9.97
CA TYR A 170 -17.79 -4.64 -8.87
C TYR A 170 -16.63 -5.59 -9.16
N GLN A 171 -16.91 -6.81 -9.62
CA GLN A 171 -15.84 -7.80 -9.89
C GLN A 171 -14.88 -7.34 -10.98
N ALA A 172 -15.41 -6.81 -12.09
CA ALA A 172 -14.57 -6.32 -13.19
C ALA A 172 -13.80 -5.07 -12.79
N LEU A 173 -14.46 -4.12 -12.11
CA LEU A 173 -13.84 -2.88 -11.61
C LEU A 173 -12.68 -3.19 -10.66
N THR A 174 -12.92 -4.00 -9.63
CA THR A 174 -11.89 -4.36 -8.65
C THR A 174 -10.77 -5.19 -9.27
N ALA A 175 -11.05 -6.10 -10.20
CA ALA A 175 -10.01 -6.86 -10.91
C ALA A 175 -9.06 -5.95 -11.69
N VAL A 176 -9.59 -4.97 -12.43
CA VAL A 176 -8.77 -4.00 -13.18
C VAL A 176 -7.94 -3.14 -12.25
N ILE A 177 -8.54 -2.64 -11.17
CA ILE A 177 -7.83 -1.81 -10.18
C ILE A 177 -6.71 -2.62 -9.51
N LYS A 178 -6.98 -3.84 -9.04
CA LYS A 178 -5.97 -4.72 -8.45
C LYS A 178 -4.82 -5.01 -9.41
N ALA A 179 -5.12 -5.28 -10.67
CA ALA A 179 -4.08 -5.51 -11.68
C ALA A 179 -3.21 -4.26 -11.88
N GLY A 180 -3.83 -3.07 -11.95
CA GLY A 180 -3.13 -1.79 -12.05
C GLY A 180 -2.26 -1.50 -10.81
N SER A 181 -2.79 -1.74 -9.60
CA SER A 181 -2.06 -1.55 -8.34
C SER A 181 -0.85 -2.50 -8.24
N ARG A 182 -1.00 -3.77 -8.58
CA ARG A 182 0.13 -4.72 -8.63
C ARG A 182 1.19 -4.31 -9.64
N LEU A 183 0.78 -3.80 -10.81
CA LEU A 183 1.72 -3.27 -11.80
C LEU A 183 2.45 -2.03 -11.25
N ALA A 184 1.75 -1.12 -10.57
CA ALA A 184 2.34 0.08 -9.98
C ALA A 184 3.39 -0.29 -8.91
N ILE A 185 3.08 -1.24 -8.03
CA ILE A 185 4.01 -1.81 -7.04
C ILE A 185 5.23 -2.38 -7.76
N TRP A 186 5.03 -3.27 -8.73
CA TRP A 186 6.10 -3.93 -9.47
C TRP A 186 7.05 -2.94 -10.17
N LEU A 187 6.51 -1.86 -10.74
CA LEU A 187 7.30 -0.80 -11.36
C LEU A 187 8.07 0.01 -10.30
N SER A 188 7.41 0.43 -9.21
CA SER A 188 8.02 1.27 -8.16
C SER A 188 9.12 0.56 -7.38
N GLU A 189 9.09 -0.77 -7.27
CA GLU A 189 10.18 -1.56 -6.71
C GLU A 189 11.46 -1.48 -7.56
N ARG A 190 11.34 -1.27 -8.88
CA ARG A 190 12.43 -1.41 -9.86
C ARG A 190 13.04 -0.10 -10.32
N ILE A 191 12.25 0.99 -10.27
CA ILE A 191 12.63 2.27 -10.92
C ILE A 191 12.62 3.42 -9.90
#